data_421acd942ab00cd08f2829b957bcc1f3
#
_entry.id   421acd942ab00cd08f2829b957bcc1f3
#
_cell.length_a   1.000
_cell.length_b   1.000
_cell.length_c   1.000
_cell.angle_alpha   90.00
_cell.angle_beta   90.00
_cell.angle_gamma   90.00
#
_symmetry.space_group_name_H-M   'P 1'
#
loop_
_entity.id
_entity.type
_entity.pdbx_description
1 polymer ?
#
loop_
_entity_poly.entity_id
_entity_poly.type
_entity_poly.pdbx_seq_one_letter_code
_entity_poly.pdbx_strand_id
1 'polypeptide(L)'
;TKSAQAPWHFWLPGAMAAPTPVSAYLHAAAMVKAGVFLLLVFSPVLAGHAVWSTLLIACGLITALFGAVTALRQHDLKGLLAYSTMSQLGLLTAVIGIGTTAALTAAVVHTVAHALFKSALFMLIGIVDHEAGTRDLRMLAGRHVRMPVTGTALTLAAVSMAGVPPLLGFVSKEGLLDAALGTPGPAWAAPVVTGAIALASVFTVAYSGRLVLGALGTWGASPAGTAQPWESTRGDEVHEANPAFWTMPVLAAVAGVVLGLAPQALDAPVSAAAQTV
;
A
#
# COMPACT_ATOMS: atom_id res chain seq x y z
N THR A 1 7.00 2.80 -16.51
CA THR A 1 6.10 1.63 -16.68
C THR A 1 6.20 0.64 -15.52
N LYS A 2 7.40 0.13 -15.12
CA LYS A 2 7.53 -0.91 -14.09
C LYS A 2 6.98 -0.48 -12.72
N SER A 3 7.12 0.77 -12.31
CA SER A 3 6.52 1.31 -11.08
C SER A 3 5.08 1.79 -11.25
N ALA A 4 4.39 1.38 -12.32
CA ALA A 4 2.98 1.68 -12.58
C ALA A 4 2.62 3.17 -12.45
N GLN A 5 3.48 4.07 -12.94
CA GLN A 5 3.20 5.51 -12.95
C GLN A 5 2.19 5.86 -14.05
N ALA A 6 1.30 6.81 -13.78
CA ALA A 6 0.38 7.34 -14.77
C ALA A 6 1.16 8.04 -15.89
N PRO A 7 0.77 7.87 -17.17
CA PRO A 7 -0.38 7.12 -17.67
C PRO A 7 -0.15 5.62 -17.92
N TRP A 8 1.05 5.07 -17.69
CA TRP A 8 1.43 3.69 -18.05
C TRP A 8 1.11 2.65 -16.96
N HIS A 9 0.09 2.87 -16.13
CA HIS A 9 -0.27 2.06 -14.97
C HIS A 9 -1.25 0.91 -15.28
N PHE A 10 -1.92 0.94 -16.42
CA PHE A 10 -3.07 0.07 -16.74
C PHE A 10 -2.77 -1.44 -16.67
N TRP A 11 -1.52 -1.86 -16.83
CA TRP A 11 -1.11 -3.24 -16.70
C TRP A 11 -1.26 -3.78 -15.26
N LEU A 12 -1.10 -2.91 -14.25
CA LEU A 12 -1.09 -3.30 -12.83
C LEU A 12 -2.46 -3.86 -12.37
N PRO A 13 -3.61 -3.20 -12.61
CA PRO A 13 -4.91 -3.80 -12.33
C PRO A 13 -5.20 -5.05 -13.17
N GLY A 14 -4.79 -5.07 -14.43
CA GLY A 14 -4.95 -6.23 -15.31
C GLY A 14 -4.22 -7.48 -14.81
N ALA A 15 -3.08 -7.30 -14.15
CA ALA A 15 -2.31 -8.39 -13.56
C ALA A 15 -3.00 -9.05 -12.33
N MET A 16 -4.08 -8.45 -11.79
CA MET A 16 -4.84 -9.01 -10.66
C MET A 16 -5.65 -10.26 -11.04
N ALA A 17 -5.75 -10.61 -12.30
CA ALA A 17 -6.31 -11.89 -12.75
C ALA A 17 -5.45 -13.10 -12.32
N ALA A 18 -4.16 -12.88 -12.03
CA ALA A 18 -3.25 -13.92 -11.57
C ALA A 18 -3.62 -14.47 -10.18
N PRO A 19 -3.20 -15.72 -9.85
CA PRO A 19 -3.36 -16.26 -8.50
C PRO A 19 -2.75 -15.36 -7.43
N THR A 20 -3.37 -15.31 -6.24
CA THR A 20 -3.02 -14.35 -5.19
C THR A 20 -1.55 -14.43 -4.71
N PRO A 21 -0.92 -15.62 -4.56
CA PRO A 21 0.50 -15.69 -4.18
C PRO A 21 1.42 -15.01 -5.19
N VAL A 22 1.12 -15.14 -6.49
CA VAL A 22 1.86 -14.46 -7.57
C VAL A 22 1.67 -12.95 -7.48
N SER A 23 0.44 -12.49 -7.27
CA SER A 23 0.14 -11.06 -7.07
C SER A 23 0.86 -10.49 -5.85
N ALA A 24 0.91 -11.23 -4.73
CA ALA A 24 1.63 -10.83 -3.52
C ALA A 24 3.12 -10.61 -3.79
N TYR A 25 3.77 -11.55 -4.47
CA TYR A 25 5.20 -11.44 -4.80
C TYR A 25 5.49 -10.28 -5.77
N LEU A 26 4.76 -10.21 -6.88
CA LEU A 26 5.02 -9.22 -7.94
C LEU A 26 4.71 -7.78 -7.49
N HIS A 27 3.61 -7.57 -6.78
CA HIS A 27 3.11 -6.23 -6.44
C HIS A 27 3.54 -5.73 -5.07
N ALA A 28 3.91 -6.61 -4.13
CA ALA A 28 4.41 -6.20 -2.84
C ALA A 28 5.94 -6.09 -2.80
N ALA A 29 6.67 -7.08 -3.31
CA ALA A 29 8.09 -7.21 -3.03
C ALA A 29 9.02 -6.92 -4.21
N ALA A 30 8.70 -7.37 -5.44
CA ALA A 30 9.68 -7.47 -6.49
C ALA A 30 9.46 -6.50 -7.67
N MET A 31 8.50 -6.81 -8.55
CA MET A 31 8.42 -6.21 -9.88
C MET A 31 8.20 -4.69 -9.87
N VAL A 32 7.23 -4.22 -9.07
CA VAL A 32 6.90 -2.79 -9.03
C VAL A 32 7.99 -1.95 -8.39
N LYS A 33 8.82 -2.55 -7.53
CA LYS A 33 9.95 -1.87 -6.88
C LYS A 33 11.20 -1.80 -7.73
N ALA A 34 11.31 -2.61 -8.78
CA ALA A 34 12.45 -2.52 -9.70
C ALA A 34 12.56 -1.12 -10.34
N GLY A 35 11.43 -0.46 -10.63
CA GLY A 35 11.45 0.91 -11.12
C GLY A 35 11.83 1.92 -10.04
N VAL A 36 11.34 1.75 -8.80
CA VAL A 36 11.74 2.58 -7.66
C VAL A 36 13.23 2.43 -7.37
N PHE A 37 13.75 1.20 -7.37
CA PHE A 37 15.18 0.92 -7.21
C PHE A 37 16.01 1.59 -8.30
N LEU A 38 15.57 1.52 -9.55
CA LEU A 38 16.24 2.20 -10.66
C LEU A 38 16.32 3.72 -10.44
N LEU A 39 15.22 4.35 -10.01
CA LEU A 39 15.20 5.77 -9.71
C LEU A 39 16.14 6.13 -8.56
N LEU A 40 16.19 5.31 -7.50
CA LEU A 40 17.14 5.48 -6.40
C LEU A 40 18.59 5.42 -6.89
N VAL A 41 18.96 4.43 -7.69
CA VAL A 41 20.31 4.27 -8.24
C VAL A 41 20.74 5.45 -9.12
N PHE A 42 19.82 6.03 -9.88
CA PHE A 42 20.13 7.21 -10.72
C PHE A 42 20.06 8.54 -9.97
N SER A 43 19.46 8.57 -8.79
CA SER A 43 19.26 9.80 -8.02
C SER A 43 20.56 10.56 -7.70
N PRO A 44 21.68 9.93 -7.29
CA PRO A 44 22.92 10.64 -7.00
C PRO A 44 23.48 11.45 -8.16
N VAL A 45 23.25 10.95 -9.39
CA VAL A 45 23.73 11.59 -10.62
C VAL A 45 22.77 12.65 -11.13
N LEU A 46 21.45 12.46 -10.92
CA LEU A 46 20.40 13.25 -11.58
C LEU A 46 19.66 14.22 -10.64
N ALA A 47 19.79 14.08 -9.31
CA ALA A 47 19.05 14.88 -8.33
C ALA A 47 19.30 16.39 -8.43
N GLY A 48 20.47 16.83 -8.94
CA GLY A 48 20.75 18.24 -9.17
C GLY A 48 20.07 18.88 -10.37
N HIS A 49 19.40 18.08 -11.23
CA HIS A 49 18.78 18.58 -12.43
C HIS A 49 17.30 18.91 -12.22
N ALA A 50 16.89 20.16 -12.45
CA ALA A 50 15.52 20.63 -12.25
C ALA A 50 14.49 19.83 -13.06
N VAL A 51 14.82 19.41 -14.26
CA VAL A 51 13.93 18.57 -15.10
C VAL A 51 13.65 17.22 -14.45
N TRP A 52 14.67 16.56 -13.89
CA TRP A 52 14.53 15.31 -13.18
C TRP A 52 13.59 15.43 -11.99
N SER A 53 13.87 16.39 -11.10
CA SER A 53 13.06 16.63 -9.90
C SER A 53 11.62 16.97 -10.24
N THR A 54 11.41 17.92 -11.16
CA THR A 54 10.05 18.35 -11.56
C THR A 54 9.25 17.21 -12.16
N LEU A 55 9.83 16.41 -13.06
CA LEU A 55 9.14 15.29 -13.69
C LEU A 55 8.77 14.21 -12.66
N LEU A 56 9.69 13.83 -11.76
CA LEU A 56 9.41 12.79 -10.77
C LEU A 56 8.39 13.27 -9.74
N ILE A 57 8.51 14.49 -9.24
CA ILE A 57 7.54 15.04 -8.28
C ILE A 57 6.16 15.13 -8.93
N ALA A 58 6.04 15.74 -10.09
CA ALA A 58 4.75 15.93 -10.77
C ALA A 58 4.10 14.58 -11.13
N CYS A 59 4.83 13.71 -11.83
CA CYS A 59 4.33 12.40 -12.23
C CYS A 59 3.99 11.52 -11.00
N GLY A 60 4.83 11.56 -9.97
CA GLY A 60 4.62 10.82 -8.73
C GLY A 60 3.38 11.29 -7.97
N LEU A 61 3.18 12.60 -7.78
CA LEU A 61 2.01 13.15 -7.09
C LEU A 61 0.71 12.90 -7.85
N ILE A 62 0.71 13.10 -9.18
CA ILE A 62 -0.45 12.78 -10.03
C ILE A 62 -0.80 11.30 -9.87
N THR A 63 0.19 10.40 -9.93
CA THR A 63 0.00 8.96 -9.77
C THR A 63 -0.52 8.62 -8.39
N ALA A 64 0.02 9.24 -7.34
CA ALA A 64 -0.38 9.02 -5.96
C ALA A 64 -1.85 9.37 -5.72
N LEU A 65 -2.28 10.54 -6.15
CA LEU A 65 -3.66 11.01 -5.98
C LEU A 65 -4.64 10.23 -6.86
N PHE A 66 -4.30 10.01 -8.13
CA PHE A 66 -5.13 9.22 -9.04
C PHE A 66 -5.32 7.80 -8.52
N GLY A 67 -4.24 7.13 -8.11
CA GLY A 67 -4.30 5.79 -7.53
C GLY A 67 -5.15 5.73 -6.26
N ALA A 68 -5.00 6.72 -5.37
CA ALA A 68 -5.73 6.81 -4.12
C ALA A 68 -7.25 6.98 -4.33
N VAL A 69 -7.64 7.91 -5.20
CA VAL A 69 -9.07 8.14 -5.55
C VAL A 69 -9.67 6.93 -6.24
N THR A 70 -8.92 6.29 -7.15
CA THR A 70 -9.40 5.11 -7.86
C THR A 70 -9.52 3.91 -6.93
N ALA A 71 -8.61 3.73 -5.95
CA ALA A 71 -8.69 2.69 -4.94
C ALA A 71 -9.99 2.77 -4.13
N LEU A 72 -10.44 3.98 -3.78
CA LEU A 72 -11.71 4.20 -3.08
C LEU A 72 -12.95 3.78 -3.89
N ARG A 73 -12.86 3.76 -5.22
CA ARG A 73 -13.96 3.38 -6.11
C ARG A 73 -14.02 1.89 -6.43
N GLN A 74 -12.97 1.13 -6.05
CA GLN A 74 -12.93 -0.31 -6.34
C GLN A 74 -13.89 -1.09 -5.45
N HIS A 75 -14.54 -2.08 -6.04
CA HIS A 75 -15.35 -3.07 -5.33
C HIS A 75 -14.63 -4.42 -5.18
N ASP A 76 -13.65 -4.70 -6.04
CA ASP A 76 -12.77 -5.87 -5.94
C ASP A 76 -11.62 -5.55 -4.96
N LEU A 77 -11.44 -6.39 -3.93
CA LEU A 77 -10.39 -6.25 -2.93
C LEU A 77 -8.97 -6.27 -3.54
N LYS A 78 -8.70 -7.12 -4.54
CA LYS A 78 -7.42 -7.11 -5.26
C LYS A 78 -7.24 -5.84 -6.09
N GLY A 79 -8.31 -5.38 -6.73
CA GLY A 79 -8.33 -4.13 -7.47
C GLY A 79 -8.04 -2.93 -6.55
N LEU A 80 -8.65 -2.88 -5.37
CA LEU A 80 -8.36 -1.87 -4.34
C LEU A 80 -6.88 -1.90 -3.93
N LEU A 81 -6.32 -3.09 -3.68
CA LEU A 81 -4.91 -3.24 -3.33
C LEU A 81 -3.99 -2.83 -4.49
N ALA A 82 -4.35 -3.09 -5.75
CA ALA A 82 -3.57 -2.69 -6.91
C ALA A 82 -3.48 -1.15 -7.03
N TYR A 83 -4.62 -0.45 -7.00
CA TYR A 83 -4.62 1.01 -7.06
C TYR A 83 -4.01 1.66 -5.83
N SER A 84 -4.16 1.07 -4.64
CA SER A 84 -3.44 1.54 -3.46
C SER A 84 -1.92 1.31 -3.57
N THR A 85 -1.46 0.26 -4.26
CA THR A 85 -0.04 0.06 -4.58
C THR A 85 0.45 1.14 -5.53
N MET A 86 -0.32 1.44 -6.59
CA MET A 86 -0.03 2.54 -7.51
C MET A 86 0.11 3.88 -6.77
N SER A 87 -0.79 4.16 -5.83
CA SER A 87 -0.73 5.36 -4.99
C SER A 87 0.58 5.45 -4.20
N GLN A 88 0.97 4.37 -3.51
CA GLN A 88 2.18 4.34 -2.71
C GLN A 88 3.46 4.43 -3.57
N LEU A 89 3.46 3.81 -4.75
CA LEU A 89 4.58 3.93 -5.70
C LEU A 89 4.69 5.36 -6.26
N GLY A 90 3.56 6.05 -6.45
CA GLY A 90 3.53 7.46 -6.79
C GLY A 90 4.17 8.33 -5.70
N LEU A 91 3.83 8.09 -4.43
CA LEU A 91 4.47 8.79 -3.30
C LEU A 91 5.98 8.56 -3.27
N LEU A 92 6.44 7.31 -3.45
CA LEU A 92 7.86 6.98 -3.52
C LEU A 92 8.56 7.72 -4.65
N THR A 93 7.95 7.74 -5.85
CA THR A 93 8.51 8.43 -7.01
C THR A 93 8.62 9.95 -6.77
N ALA A 94 7.60 10.56 -6.17
CA ALA A 94 7.60 11.99 -5.85
C ALA A 94 8.71 12.33 -4.82
N VAL A 95 8.84 11.53 -3.75
CA VAL A 95 9.85 11.78 -2.72
C VAL A 95 11.28 11.56 -3.24
N ILE A 96 11.52 10.55 -4.08
CA ILE A 96 12.82 10.39 -4.75
C ILE A 96 13.14 11.60 -5.62
N GLY A 97 12.12 12.19 -6.28
CA GLY A 97 12.28 13.42 -7.08
C GLY A 97 12.71 14.65 -6.28
N ILE A 98 12.50 14.69 -4.96
CA ILE A 98 13.01 15.74 -4.07
C ILE A 98 14.53 15.76 -4.05
N GLY A 99 15.18 14.59 -4.08
CA GLY A 99 16.62 14.44 -4.28
C GLY A 99 17.47 14.79 -3.07
N THR A 100 16.91 15.09 -1.89
CA THR A 100 17.66 15.30 -0.66
C THR A 100 18.00 13.96 0.01
N THR A 101 19.08 13.90 0.79
CA THR A 101 19.46 12.69 1.54
C THR A 101 18.32 12.22 2.45
N ALA A 102 17.64 13.14 3.12
CA ALA A 102 16.46 12.83 3.94
C ALA A 102 15.35 12.18 3.13
N ALA A 103 15.06 12.69 1.92
CA ALA A 103 14.06 12.14 1.03
C ALA A 103 14.41 10.73 0.53
N LEU A 104 15.66 10.49 0.16
CA LEU A 104 16.13 9.18 -0.28
C LEU A 104 16.07 8.17 0.86
N THR A 105 16.51 8.55 2.07
CA THR A 105 16.40 7.74 3.28
C THR A 105 14.94 7.37 3.58
N ALA A 106 14.04 8.36 3.58
CA ALA A 106 12.60 8.15 3.78
C ALA A 106 12.00 7.22 2.72
N ALA A 107 12.41 7.36 1.45
CA ALA A 107 11.98 6.48 0.37
C ALA A 107 12.42 5.02 0.57
N VAL A 108 13.64 4.78 1.08
CA VAL A 108 14.13 3.43 1.39
C VAL A 108 13.31 2.83 2.53
N VAL A 109 13.13 3.56 3.65
CA VAL A 109 12.32 3.10 4.79
C VAL A 109 10.88 2.79 4.36
N HIS A 110 10.26 3.68 3.57
CA HIS A 110 8.90 3.45 3.07
C HIS A 110 8.83 2.27 2.10
N THR A 111 9.87 2.01 1.33
CA THR A 111 9.94 0.83 0.45
C THR A 111 9.92 -0.46 1.25
N VAL A 112 10.61 -0.53 2.40
CA VAL A 112 10.59 -1.68 3.32
C VAL A 112 9.21 -1.81 3.97
N ALA A 113 8.68 -0.72 4.53
CA ALA A 113 7.35 -0.70 5.14
C ALA A 113 6.27 -1.16 4.16
N HIS A 114 6.29 -0.64 2.94
CA HIS A 114 5.39 -1.01 1.86
C HIS A 114 5.50 -2.50 1.49
N ALA A 115 6.71 -3.08 1.50
CA ALA A 115 6.88 -4.51 1.25
C ALA A 115 6.14 -5.35 2.29
N LEU A 116 6.32 -5.03 3.57
CA LEU A 116 5.74 -5.78 4.68
C LEU A 116 4.22 -5.71 4.68
N PHE A 117 3.64 -4.52 4.73
CA PHE A 117 2.18 -4.44 4.82
C PHE A 117 1.47 -4.88 3.52
N LYS A 118 2.07 -4.68 2.34
CA LYS A 118 1.43 -5.13 1.09
C LYS A 118 1.52 -6.63 0.88
N SER A 119 2.64 -7.28 1.21
CA SER A 119 2.72 -8.74 1.13
C SER A 119 1.72 -9.39 2.07
N ALA A 120 1.62 -8.89 3.31
CA ALA A 120 0.61 -9.36 4.26
C ALA A 120 -0.81 -9.17 3.70
N LEU A 121 -1.17 -7.96 3.25
CA LEU A 121 -2.50 -7.66 2.74
C LEU A 121 -2.89 -8.50 1.54
N PHE A 122 -2.02 -8.65 0.54
CA PHE A 122 -2.33 -9.50 -0.62
C PHE A 122 -2.56 -10.95 -0.24
N MET A 123 -1.70 -11.53 0.61
CA MET A 123 -1.87 -12.91 1.07
C MET A 123 -3.15 -13.09 1.88
N LEU A 124 -3.46 -12.16 2.80
CA LEU A 124 -4.66 -12.22 3.63
C LEU A 124 -5.94 -12.05 2.82
N ILE A 125 -5.96 -11.14 1.83
CA ILE A 125 -7.08 -11.05 0.88
C ILE A 125 -7.20 -12.33 0.04
N GLY A 126 -6.10 -13.00 -0.26
CA GLY A 126 -6.13 -14.32 -0.91
C GLY A 126 -6.79 -15.39 -0.05
N ILE A 127 -6.59 -15.34 1.26
CA ILE A 127 -7.27 -16.24 2.20
C ILE A 127 -8.78 -15.93 2.21
N VAL A 128 -9.16 -14.65 2.31
CA VAL A 128 -10.58 -14.25 2.25
C VAL A 128 -11.22 -14.70 0.94
N ASP A 129 -10.55 -14.50 -0.21
CA ASP A 129 -11.03 -14.94 -1.54
C ASP A 129 -11.24 -16.46 -1.60
N HIS A 130 -10.32 -17.23 -1.02
CA HIS A 130 -10.40 -18.70 -0.98
C HIS A 130 -11.53 -19.21 -0.10
N GLU A 131 -11.64 -18.70 1.12
CA GLU A 131 -12.62 -19.18 2.11
C GLU A 131 -14.05 -18.66 1.82
N ALA A 132 -14.18 -17.39 1.44
CA ALA A 132 -15.48 -16.80 1.12
C ALA A 132 -15.95 -17.12 -0.32
N GLY A 133 -15.04 -17.56 -1.20
CA GLY A 133 -15.32 -17.81 -2.62
C GLY A 133 -15.61 -16.53 -3.41
N THR A 134 -15.31 -15.36 -2.85
CA THR A 134 -15.47 -14.05 -3.48
C THR A 134 -14.55 -13.02 -2.85
N ARG A 135 -14.18 -12.03 -3.65
CA ARG A 135 -13.43 -10.85 -3.24
C ARG A 135 -14.16 -9.53 -3.53
N ASP A 136 -15.41 -9.62 -3.99
CA ASP A 136 -16.24 -8.45 -4.21
C ASP A 136 -16.83 -7.98 -2.88
N LEU A 137 -16.53 -6.73 -2.49
CA LEU A 137 -16.99 -6.10 -1.27
C LEU A 137 -18.50 -6.12 -1.10
N ARG A 138 -19.25 -6.06 -2.22
CA ARG A 138 -20.72 -6.07 -2.24
C ARG A 138 -21.26 -7.46 -1.90
N MET A 139 -20.53 -8.51 -2.29
CA MET A 139 -20.92 -9.90 -2.01
C MET A 139 -20.45 -10.36 -0.62
N LEU A 140 -19.44 -9.72 -0.04
CA LEU A 140 -19.01 -9.96 1.34
C LEU A 140 -19.89 -9.21 2.34
N ALA A 141 -20.54 -8.12 1.92
CA ALA A 141 -21.39 -7.30 2.77
C ALA A 141 -22.53 -8.13 3.41
N GLY A 142 -22.60 -8.09 4.74
CA GLY A 142 -23.60 -8.84 5.51
C GLY A 142 -23.27 -10.30 5.77
N ARG A 143 -22.17 -10.85 5.24
CA ARG A 143 -21.70 -12.20 5.59
C ARG A 143 -21.03 -12.23 6.96
N HIS A 144 -21.22 -13.32 7.67
CA HIS A 144 -20.58 -13.53 8.98
C HIS A 144 -19.17 -14.09 8.78
N VAL A 145 -18.17 -13.19 8.68
CA VAL A 145 -16.77 -13.57 8.48
C VAL A 145 -16.15 -13.87 9.84
N ARG A 146 -16.05 -15.16 10.20
CA ARG A 146 -15.42 -15.64 11.44
C ARG A 146 -13.97 -16.05 11.22
N MET A 147 -13.12 -15.08 10.93
CA MET A 147 -11.70 -15.26 10.68
C MET A 147 -10.88 -14.39 11.64
N PRO A 148 -10.79 -14.75 12.94
CA PRO A 148 -10.17 -13.88 13.95
C PRO A 148 -8.68 -13.64 13.71
N VAL A 149 -7.91 -14.64 13.29
CA VAL A 149 -6.48 -14.49 13.04
C VAL A 149 -6.25 -13.71 11.76
N THR A 150 -6.89 -14.13 10.66
CA THR A 150 -6.82 -13.45 9.37
C THR A 150 -7.33 -12.01 9.47
N GLY A 151 -8.44 -11.78 10.14
CA GLY A 151 -9.03 -10.44 10.32
C GLY A 151 -8.16 -9.52 11.17
N THR A 152 -7.56 -10.04 12.24
CA THR A 152 -6.64 -9.27 13.10
C THR A 152 -5.37 -8.89 12.31
N ALA A 153 -4.75 -9.84 11.62
CA ALA A 153 -3.56 -9.57 10.82
C ALA A 153 -3.85 -8.62 9.65
N LEU A 154 -5.02 -8.76 8.99
CA LEU A 154 -5.49 -7.86 7.94
C LEU A 154 -5.64 -6.43 8.47
N THR A 155 -6.29 -6.29 9.63
CA THR A 155 -6.47 -4.99 10.27
C THR A 155 -5.13 -4.38 10.62
N LEU A 156 -4.22 -5.15 11.23
CA LEU A 156 -2.89 -4.69 11.61
C LEU A 156 -2.08 -4.21 10.40
N ALA A 157 -2.06 -4.97 9.31
CA ALA A 157 -1.37 -4.59 8.09
C ALA A 157 -2.02 -3.37 7.39
N ALA A 158 -3.35 -3.26 7.41
CA ALA A 158 -4.07 -2.11 6.85
C ALA A 158 -3.88 -0.85 7.68
N VAL A 159 -3.85 -0.95 9.01
CA VAL A 159 -3.56 0.15 9.93
C VAL A 159 -2.10 0.61 9.79
N SER A 160 -1.16 -0.31 9.54
CA SER A 160 0.20 0.03 9.16
C SER A 160 0.24 0.80 7.84
N MET A 161 -0.47 0.34 6.81
CA MET A 161 -0.59 1.07 5.54
C MET A 161 -1.23 2.45 5.73
N ALA A 162 -2.20 2.59 6.61
CA ALA A 162 -2.81 3.87 6.97
C ALA A 162 -1.82 4.83 7.63
N GLY A 163 -0.79 4.33 8.30
CA GLY A 163 0.22 5.12 8.98
C GLY A 163 -0.20 5.50 10.40
N VAL A 164 -0.70 4.53 11.16
CA VAL A 164 -1.09 4.71 12.56
C VAL A 164 0.05 4.26 13.49
N PRO A 165 0.41 5.06 14.53
CA PRO A 165 1.39 4.63 15.53
C PRO A 165 0.92 3.37 16.27
N PRO A 166 1.81 2.51 16.75
CA PRO A 166 3.29 2.52 16.67
C PRO A 166 3.87 1.70 15.51
N LEU A 167 3.17 1.60 14.38
CA LEU A 167 3.52 0.72 13.27
C LEU A 167 4.57 1.34 12.33
N LEU A 168 5.35 0.50 11.64
CA LEU A 168 6.39 0.95 10.71
C LEU A 168 5.84 1.87 9.60
N GLY A 169 4.58 1.67 9.19
CA GLY A 169 3.92 2.55 8.24
C GLY A 169 3.78 3.99 8.72
N PHE A 170 3.63 4.22 10.02
CA PHE A 170 3.65 5.57 10.62
C PHE A 170 5.03 6.19 10.49
N VAL A 171 6.07 5.52 10.99
CA VAL A 171 7.46 6.01 10.93
C VAL A 171 7.86 6.36 9.50
N SER A 172 7.52 5.49 8.56
CA SER A 172 7.85 5.72 7.14
C SER A 172 7.10 6.90 6.54
N LYS A 173 5.81 7.10 6.85
CA LYS A 173 5.02 8.23 6.34
C LYS A 173 5.41 9.56 6.96
N GLU A 174 5.72 9.56 8.26
CA GLU A 174 6.28 10.73 8.94
C GLU A 174 7.55 11.18 8.22
N GLY A 175 8.49 10.25 7.95
CA GLY A 175 9.68 10.54 7.19
C GLY A 175 9.42 11.09 5.78
N LEU A 176 8.38 10.59 5.07
CA LEU A 176 8.00 11.14 3.76
C LEU A 176 7.48 12.58 3.86
N LEU A 177 6.69 12.89 4.90
CA LEU A 177 6.15 14.23 5.11
C LEU A 177 7.25 15.21 5.54
N ASP A 178 8.14 14.79 6.44
CA ASP A 178 9.28 15.59 6.88
C ASP A 178 10.21 15.91 5.70
N ALA A 179 10.53 14.90 4.88
CA ALA A 179 11.30 15.11 3.66
C ALA A 179 10.64 16.08 2.69
N ALA A 180 9.32 16.06 2.59
CA ALA A 180 8.55 16.94 1.72
C ALA A 180 8.60 18.42 2.17
N LEU A 181 8.64 18.66 3.49
CA LEU A 181 8.85 20.02 4.04
C LEU A 181 10.19 20.62 3.63
N GLY A 182 11.20 19.77 3.41
CA GLY A 182 12.52 20.16 2.93
C GLY A 182 12.65 20.21 1.40
N THR A 183 11.55 20.21 0.64
CA THR A 183 11.58 20.24 -0.84
C THR A 183 12.29 21.51 -1.34
N PRO A 184 13.41 21.41 -2.08
CA PRO A 184 14.13 22.58 -2.60
C PRO A 184 13.33 23.22 -3.73
N GLY A 185 13.54 24.55 -3.91
CA GLY A 185 12.91 25.31 -5.01
C GLY A 185 12.21 26.57 -4.54
N PRO A 186 11.23 27.08 -5.31
CA PRO A 186 10.48 28.28 -4.94
C PRO A 186 9.63 28.06 -3.69
N ALA A 187 9.29 29.12 -2.96
CA ALA A 187 8.62 29.06 -1.67
C ALA A 187 7.27 28.30 -1.67
N TRP A 188 6.63 28.16 -2.81
CA TRP A 188 5.39 27.38 -2.96
C TRP A 188 5.63 25.88 -3.11
N ALA A 189 6.84 25.42 -3.47
CA ALA A 189 7.11 24.02 -3.79
C ALA A 189 6.91 23.10 -2.57
N ALA A 190 7.55 23.36 -1.45
CA ALA A 190 7.43 22.57 -0.24
C ALA A 190 5.98 22.49 0.28
N PRO A 191 5.20 23.59 0.44
CA PRO A 191 3.80 23.51 0.83
C PRO A 191 2.94 22.69 -0.14
N VAL A 192 3.14 22.81 -1.45
CA VAL A 192 2.34 22.06 -2.45
C VAL A 192 2.67 20.58 -2.40
N VAL A 193 3.94 20.20 -2.37
CA VAL A 193 4.37 18.80 -2.30
C VAL A 193 3.90 18.15 -1.00
N THR A 194 4.12 18.82 0.14
CA THR A 194 3.69 18.32 1.45
C THR A 194 2.15 18.19 1.52
N GLY A 195 1.43 19.20 1.04
CA GLY A 195 -0.04 19.17 1.01
C GLY A 195 -0.59 18.04 0.14
N ALA A 196 0.02 17.77 -1.01
CA ALA A 196 -0.38 16.67 -1.88
C ALA A 196 -0.08 15.29 -1.25
N ILE A 197 1.07 15.12 -0.59
CA ILE A 197 1.42 13.89 0.15
C ILE A 197 0.48 13.69 1.34
N ALA A 198 0.16 14.75 2.08
CA ALA A 198 -0.79 14.72 3.17
C ALA A 198 -2.19 14.31 2.68
N LEU A 199 -2.67 14.90 1.59
CA LEU A 199 -3.94 14.55 0.96
C LEU A 199 -3.98 13.08 0.52
N ALA A 200 -2.93 12.58 -0.12
CA ALA A 200 -2.80 11.17 -0.49
C ALA A 200 -2.81 10.26 0.75
N SER A 201 -2.24 10.72 1.87
CA SER A 201 -2.25 10.00 3.15
C SER A 201 -3.65 9.94 3.77
N VAL A 202 -4.45 11.00 3.67
CA VAL A 202 -5.87 10.98 4.07
C VAL A 202 -6.65 9.94 3.27
N PHE A 203 -6.48 9.91 1.94
CA PHE A 203 -7.10 8.87 1.12
C PHE A 203 -6.59 7.46 1.47
N THR A 204 -5.32 7.32 1.90
CA THR A 204 -4.79 6.03 2.35
C THR A 204 -5.56 5.52 3.57
N VAL A 205 -5.83 6.37 4.54
CA VAL A 205 -6.66 5.99 5.71
C VAL A 205 -8.05 5.54 5.25
N ALA A 206 -8.67 6.30 4.35
CA ALA A 206 -10.02 6.01 3.87
C ALA A 206 -10.11 4.65 3.14
N TYR A 207 -9.20 4.37 2.20
CA TYR A 207 -9.25 3.07 1.51
C TYR A 207 -8.75 1.90 2.37
N SER A 208 -7.89 2.15 3.37
CA SER A 208 -7.50 1.12 4.35
C SER A 208 -8.68 0.72 5.23
N GLY A 209 -9.46 1.69 5.72
CA GLY A 209 -10.70 1.42 6.44
C GLY A 209 -11.71 0.66 5.59
N ARG A 210 -11.91 1.09 4.35
CA ARG A 210 -12.80 0.39 3.40
C ARG A 210 -12.35 -1.05 3.12
N LEU A 211 -11.05 -1.30 3.01
CA LEU A 211 -10.49 -2.63 2.82
C LEU A 211 -10.84 -3.55 4.00
N VAL A 212 -10.58 -3.09 5.23
CA VAL A 212 -10.81 -3.89 6.45
C VAL A 212 -12.30 -4.15 6.65
N LEU A 213 -13.10 -3.09 6.68
CA LEU A 213 -14.54 -3.22 6.92
C LEU A 213 -15.23 -4.04 5.83
N GLY A 214 -14.77 -3.90 4.58
CA GLY A 214 -15.31 -4.66 3.46
C GLY A 214 -14.89 -6.13 3.47
N ALA A 215 -13.64 -6.43 3.77
CA ALA A 215 -13.14 -7.81 3.86
C ALA A 215 -13.79 -8.59 5.01
N LEU A 216 -14.14 -7.90 6.10
CA LEU A 216 -14.83 -8.48 7.26
C LEU A 216 -16.36 -8.50 7.11
N GLY A 217 -16.89 -8.08 5.95
CA GLY A 217 -18.33 -8.09 5.67
C GLY A 217 -19.15 -7.02 6.42
N THR A 218 -18.50 -6.07 7.11
CA THR A 218 -19.18 -5.05 7.93
C THR A 218 -19.54 -3.79 7.15
N TRP A 219 -18.97 -3.58 5.96
CA TRP A 219 -19.22 -2.42 5.12
C TRP A 219 -20.37 -2.66 4.16
N GLY A 220 -21.39 -1.79 4.18
CA GLY A 220 -22.46 -1.81 3.20
C GLY A 220 -23.45 -2.96 3.38
N ALA A 221 -23.61 -3.46 4.62
CA ALA A 221 -24.66 -4.43 4.92
C ALA A 221 -26.00 -3.89 4.40
N SER A 222 -26.55 -4.55 3.37
CA SER A 222 -27.87 -4.24 2.83
C SER A 222 -28.91 -4.47 3.92
N PRO A 223 -29.96 -3.64 4.03
CA PRO A 223 -31.06 -3.94 4.95
C PRO A 223 -31.56 -5.36 4.74
N ALA A 224 -31.76 -6.09 5.83
CA ALA A 224 -32.25 -7.46 5.77
C ALA A 224 -33.50 -7.54 4.88
N GLY A 225 -33.41 -8.27 3.77
CA GLY A 225 -34.51 -8.46 2.84
C GLY A 225 -34.25 -8.25 1.35
N THR A 226 -33.07 -7.76 0.96
CA THR A 226 -32.71 -7.55 -0.46
C THR A 226 -31.67 -8.55 -0.99
N ALA A 227 -31.46 -9.67 -0.29
CA ALA A 227 -30.58 -10.75 -0.75
C ALA A 227 -31.05 -11.32 -2.10
N GLN A 228 -30.15 -11.37 -3.07
CA GLN A 228 -30.48 -11.94 -4.40
C GLN A 228 -30.47 -13.49 -4.32
N PRO A 229 -31.30 -14.19 -5.11
CA PRO A 229 -31.52 -15.65 -4.99
C PRO A 229 -30.29 -16.55 -5.21
N TRP A 230 -29.18 -16.05 -5.78
CA TRP A 230 -27.91 -16.77 -5.99
C TRP A 230 -26.99 -16.79 -4.75
N GLU A 231 -27.39 -16.15 -3.65
CA GLU A 231 -26.63 -16.09 -2.40
C GLU A 231 -26.76 -17.36 -1.54
N SER A 232 -27.63 -18.29 -1.90
CA SER A 232 -28.02 -19.41 -1.02
C SER A 232 -27.19 -20.69 -1.15
N THR A 233 -26.09 -20.72 -1.90
CA THR A 233 -25.42 -22.00 -2.21
C THR A 233 -24.11 -22.29 -1.45
N ARG A 234 -23.60 -21.35 -0.65
CA ARG A 234 -22.51 -21.60 0.33
C ARG A 234 -22.91 -21.02 1.67
N GLY A 235 -22.77 -21.82 2.73
CA GLY A 235 -23.19 -21.47 4.09
C GLY A 235 -22.79 -20.03 4.48
N ASP A 236 -23.67 -19.36 5.20
CA ASP A 236 -23.55 -17.93 5.57
C ASP A 236 -22.34 -17.60 6.44
N GLU A 237 -21.59 -18.60 6.92
CA GLU A 237 -20.44 -18.44 7.79
C GLU A 237 -19.13 -18.76 7.05
N VAL A 238 -18.21 -17.78 7.04
CA VAL A 238 -16.84 -17.93 6.55
C VAL A 238 -15.93 -18.21 7.72
N HIS A 239 -15.26 -19.35 7.73
CA HIS A 239 -14.41 -19.81 8.81
C HIS A 239 -12.92 -19.52 8.56
N GLU A 240 -12.12 -19.60 9.65
CA GLU A 240 -10.68 -19.41 9.58
C GLU A 240 -10.00 -20.49 8.74
N ALA A 241 -9.02 -20.10 7.92
CA ALA A 241 -8.23 -20.98 7.09
C ALA A 241 -7.25 -21.85 7.93
N ASN A 242 -6.69 -22.88 7.30
CA ASN A 242 -5.63 -23.68 7.89
C ASN A 242 -4.41 -22.80 8.28
N PRO A 243 -3.76 -23.04 9.45
CA PRO A 243 -2.58 -22.31 9.90
C PRO A 243 -1.47 -22.15 8.86
N ALA A 244 -1.28 -23.10 7.96
CA ALA A 244 -0.28 -23.03 6.90
C ALA A 244 -0.49 -21.82 5.97
N PHE A 245 -1.74 -21.34 5.79
CA PHE A 245 -2.05 -20.21 4.92
C PHE A 245 -1.81 -18.85 5.56
N TRP A 246 -2.11 -18.68 6.86
CA TRP A 246 -2.01 -17.38 7.51
C TRP A 246 -0.67 -17.15 8.25
N THR A 247 0.18 -18.16 8.42
CA THR A 247 1.46 -18.02 9.15
C THR A 247 2.36 -16.94 8.53
N MET A 248 2.61 -17.01 7.22
CA MET A 248 3.49 -16.03 6.54
C MET A 248 2.95 -14.61 6.54
N PRO A 249 1.68 -14.33 6.18
CA PRO A 249 1.14 -12.98 6.26
C PRO A 249 1.09 -12.43 7.69
N VAL A 250 0.83 -13.27 8.70
CA VAL A 250 0.90 -12.86 10.11
C VAL A 250 2.31 -12.46 10.49
N LEU A 251 3.33 -13.25 10.12
CA LEU A 251 4.73 -12.90 10.37
C LEU A 251 5.11 -11.56 9.73
N ALA A 252 4.67 -11.30 8.49
CA ALA A 252 4.92 -10.02 7.83
C ALA A 252 4.22 -8.85 8.54
N ALA A 253 2.98 -9.04 9.00
CA ALA A 253 2.26 -8.01 9.77
C ALA A 253 2.94 -7.75 11.12
N VAL A 254 3.34 -8.81 11.85
CA VAL A 254 4.06 -8.71 13.13
C VAL A 254 5.42 -8.04 12.95
N ALA A 255 6.17 -8.37 11.89
CA ALA A 255 7.43 -7.70 11.57
C ALA A 255 7.23 -6.18 11.39
N GLY A 256 6.11 -5.76 10.79
CA GLY A 256 5.75 -4.34 10.68
C GLY A 256 5.52 -3.66 12.04
N VAL A 257 5.01 -4.38 13.04
CA VAL A 257 4.86 -3.89 14.42
C VAL A 257 6.22 -3.80 15.11
N VAL A 258 7.00 -4.89 15.06
CA VAL A 258 8.31 -4.95 15.72
C VAL A 258 9.24 -3.86 15.21
N LEU A 259 9.32 -3.68 13.89
CA LEU A 259 10.13 -2.63 13.28
C LEU A 259 9.57 -1.22 13.51
N GLY A 260 8.27 -1.09 13.72
CA GLY A 260 7.65 0.19 14.10
C GLY A 260 7.99 0.60 15.54
N LEU A 261 8.06 -0.38 16.45
CA LEU A 261 8.46 -0.15 17.84
C LEU A 261 9.97 0.04 18.02
N ALA A 262 10.78 -0.54 17.12
CA ALA A 262 12.24 -0.45 17.14
C ALA A 262 12.78 -0.03 15.76
N PRO A 263 12.47 1.21 15.30
CA PRO A 263 12.87 1.68 13.98
C PRO A 263 14.39 1.76 13.82
N GLN A 264 15.14 1.89 14.91
CA GLN A 264 16.60 1.89 14.94
C GLN A 264 17.22 0.61 14.35
N ALA A 265 16.47 -0.51 14.34
CA ALA A 265 16.91 -1.74 13.70
C ALA A 265 17.11 -1.59 12.18
N LEU A 266 16.51 -0.55 11.58
CA LEU A 266 16.66 -0.22 10.17
C LEU A 266 17.81 0.75 9.88
N ASP A 267 18.40 1.39 10.89
CA ASP A 267 19.41 2.43 10.69
C ASP A 267 20.65 1.92 9.93
N ALA A 268 21.17 0.76 10.29
CA ALA A 268 22.33 0.19 9.62
C ALA A 268 22.05 -0.21 8.15
N PRO A 269 21.00 -0.98 7.82
CA PRO A 269 20.72 -1.30 6.43
C PRO A 269 20.26 -0.09 5.59
N VAL A 270 19.57 0.88 6.20
CA VAL A 270 19.11 2.10 5.51
C VAL A 270 20.30 3.04 5.24
N SER A 271 21.18 3.22 6.21
CA SER A 271 22.39 4.04 6.02
C SER A 271 23.34 3.43 4.98
N ALA A 272 23.52 2.10 5.00
CA ALA A 272 24.29 1.40 3.96
C ALA A 272 23.67 1.60 2.57
N ALA A 273 22.35 1.45 2.44
CA ALA A 273 21.65 1.71 1.20
C ALA A 273 21.73 3.17 0.76
N ALA A 274 21.62 4.13 1.69
CA ALA A 274 21.71 5.56 1.39
C ALA A 274 23.12 6.02 1.00
N GLN A 275 24.18 5.30 1.43
CA GLN A 275 25.56 5.58 1.04
C GLN A 275 25.89 5.05 -0.37
N THR A 276 25.14 4.08 -0.86
CA THR A 276 25.29 3.49 -2.21
C THR A 276 24.42 4.18 -3.25
N VAL A 277 23.53 5.04 -2.80
CA VAL A 277 22.59 5.85 -3.56
C VAL A 277 22.85 7.33 -3.30
#